data_cb5ce1aa25d6cffa7033f345c0d8e277
#
_entry.id   cb5ce1aa25d6cffa7033f345c0d8e277
#
_cell.length_a   1.000
_cell.length_b   1.000
_cell.length_c   1.000
_cell.angle_alpha   90.00
_cell.angle_beta   90.00
_cell.angle_gamma   90.00
#
_symmetry.space_group_name_H-M   'P 1'
#
loop_
_entity.id
_entity.type
_entity.pdbx_description
1 polymer ?
#
loop_
_entity_poly.entity_id
_entity_poly.type
_entity_poly.pdbx_seq_one_letter_code
_entity_poly.pdbx_strand_id
1 'polypeptide(L)'
;MQIMQLAAALDRGQAYNPTSSGAYAERMEIMDGLLQQLVASSPPLPTALSELDGEWELVFTSVAHGIFRSSPFFLAIREAYARDGEPDKAELFFKLHELQTCSWGISKIGRVAQLIDSSKGYLYSEFDTNLLSLTTIPACDTRNCCPRLEAALPVGCVITASKVELQGDRLAMEVDYTTSRPVPGLSGLRPLPGGAGKWIAEQIWNLRVPVGAVWKLLPWNKGLAPTCAVKLVYHDGDMRIVEEDGGSLFVYMRPVAPRPIDGPQFK
;
A
#
# COMPACT_ATOMS: atom_id res chain seq x y z
N MET A 1 -22.85 1.99 6.36
CA MET A 1 -22.86 0.54 6.71
C MET A 1 -22.72 -0.37 5.50
N GLN A 2 -23.48 -0.17 4.42
CA GLN A 2 -23.45 -1.04 3.21
C GLN A 2 -22.05 -1.11 2.54
N ILE A 3 -21.34 0.02 2.40
CA ILE A 3 -19.98 0.06 1.82
C ILE A 3 -19.04 -0.87 2.59
N MET A 4 -19.05 -0.84 3.92
CA MET A 4 -18.18 -1.69 4.73
C MET A 4 -18.52 -3.18 4.62
N GLN A 5 -19.81 -3.52 4.52
CA GLN A 5 -20.24 -4.91 4.31
C GLN A 5 -19.80 -5.43 2.95
N LEU A 6 -19.93 -4.61 1.89
CA LEU A 6 -19.46 -4.97 0.56
C LEU A 6 -17.93 -5.04 0.50
N ALA A 7 -17.23 -4.09 1.10
CA ALA A 7 -15.76 -4.10 1.16
C ALA A 7 -15.24 -5.39 1.79
N ALA A 8 -15.83 -5.83 2.91
CA ALA A 8 -15.49 -7.09 3.56
C ALA A 8 -15.85 -8.31 2.68
N ALA A 9 -17.02 -8.30 2.05
CA ALA A 9 -17.48 -9.40 1.17
C ALA A 9 -16.66 -9.50 -0.13
N LEU A 10 -16.04 -8.39 -0.55
CA LEU A 10 -15.19 -8.30 -1.74
C LEU A 10 -13.69 -8.44 -1.41
N ASP A 11 -13.35 -8.81 -0.20
CA ASP A 11 -11.94 -8.84 0.28
C ASP A 11 -11.19 -7.56 -0.10
N ARG A 12 -11.74 -6.43 0.25
CA ARG A 12 -11.20 -5.10 -0.07
C ARG A 12 -11.03 -4.81 -1.57
N GLY A 13 -11.80 -5.48 -2.45
CA GLY A 13 -11.63 -5.39 -3.90
C GLY A 13 -10.52 -6.28 -4.47
N GLN A 14 -10.01 -7.24 -3.68
CA GLN A 14 -8.86 -8.09 -4.04
C GLN A 14 -9.23 -9.41 -4.72
N ALA A 15 -10.49 -9.68 -5.06
CA ALA A 15 -10.84 -10.95 -5.66
C ALA A 15 -10.30 -11.07 -7.09
N TYR A 16 -9.14 -11.64 -7.18
CA TYR A 16 -8.45 -11.98 -8.43
C TYR A 16 -8.89 -13.32 -9.02
N ASN A 17 -9.81 -14.01 -8.36
CA ASN A 17 -10.19 -15.33 -8.79
C ASN A 17 -11.18 -15.26 -9.95
N PRO A 18 -10.79 -15.63 -11.19
CA PRO A 18 -11.69 -15.63 -12.34
C PRO A 18 -12.87 -16.60 -12.18
N THR A 19 -12.83 -17.50 -11.17
CA THR A 19 -13.94 -18.39 -10.82
C THR A 19 -14.95 -17.74 -9.88
N SER A 20 -14.71 -16.54 -9.39
CA SER A 20 -15.63 -15.78 -8.52
C SER A 20 -16.89 -15.32 -9.24
N SER A 21 -16.92 -15.48 -10.57
CA SER A 21 -18.08 -15.36 -11.45
C SER A 21 -18.93 -14.07 -11.34
N GLY A 22 -20.13 -14.11 -11.94
CA GLY A 22 -21.03 -12.97 -12.03
C GLY A 22 -21.44 -12.33 -10.69
N ALA A 23 -21.54 -13.11 -9.63
CA ALA A 23 -21.92 -12.59 -8.30
C ALA A 23 -20.87 -11.62 -7.72
N TYR A 24 -19.60 -11.76 -8.06
CA TYR A 24 -18.57 -10.82 -7.66
C TYR A 24 -18.63 -9.54 -8.48
N ALA A 25 -18.79 -9.66 -9.80
CA ALA A 25 -18.94 -8.52 -10.69
C ALA A 25 -20.15 -7.66 -10.30
N GLU A 26 -21.30 -8.28 -10.05
CA GLU A 26 -22.50 -7.59 -9.59
C GLU A 26 -22.26 -6.80 -8.29
N ARG A 27 -21.57 -7.40 -7.31
CA ARG A 27 -21.23 -6.69 -6.07
C ARG A 27 -20.27 -5.54 -6.29
N MET A 28 -19.31 -5.67 -7.21
CA MET A 28 -18.40 -4.58 -7.58
C MET A 28 -19.18 -3.42 -8.22
N GLU A 29 -20.15 -3.70 -9.11
CA GLU A 29 -21.03 -2.68 -9.71
C GLU A 29 -21.87 -1.95 -8.66
N ILE A 30 -22.45 -2.70 -7.70
CA ILE A 30 -23.20 -2.10 -6.58
C ILE A 30 -22.28 -1.21 -5.74
N MET A 31 -21.07 -1.68 -5.43
CA MET A 31 -20.08 -0.89 -4.67
C MET A 31 -19.71 0.39 -5.41
N ASP A 32 -19.45 0.29 -6.70
CA ASP A 32 -19.10 1.44 -7.53
C ASP A 32 -20.21 2.49 -7.55
N GLY A 33 -21.46 2.05 -7.73
CA GLY A 33 -22.63 2.91 -7.65
C GLY A 33 -22.80 3.61 -6.30
N LEU A 34 -22.54 2.91 -5.19
CA LEU A 34 -22.57 3.51 -3.84
C LEU A 34 -21.44 4.53 -3.63
N LEU A 35 -20.24 4.24 -4.13
CA LEU A 35 -19.11 5.16 -4.03
C LEU A 35 -19.35 6.42 -4.84
N GLN A 36 -19.90 6.30 -6.06
CA GLN A 36 -20.25 7.45 -6.89
C GLN A 36 -21.31 8.33 -6.21
N GLN A 37 -22.34 7.74 -5.60
CA GLN A 37 -23.35 8.48 -4.84
C GLN A 37 -22.72 9.23 -3.66
N LEU A 38 -21.80 8.58 -2.95
CA LEU A 38 -21.11 9.17 -1.80
C LEU A 38 -20.24 10.34 -2.24
N VAL A 39 -19.46 10.18 -3.30
CA VAL A 39 -18.62 11.24 -3.88
C VAL A 39 -19.48 12.43 -4.35
N ALA A 40 -20.63 12.15 -4.99
CA ALA A 40 -21.55 13.22 -5.44
C ALA A 40 -22.16 14.01 -4.26
N SER A 41 -22.24 13.40 -3.07
CA SER A 41 -22.74 14.03 -1.84
C SER A 41 -21.60 14.46 -0.87
N SER A 42 -20.37 14.58 -1.38
CA SER A 42 -19.21 14.90 -0.54
C SER A 42 -19.40 16.21 0.23
N PRO A 43 -19.07 16.23 1.53
CA PRO A 43 -18.89 17.48 2.25
C PRO A 43 -17.79 18.34 1.61
N PRO A 44 -17.65 19.60 2.03
CA PRO A 44 -16.50 20.40 1.63
C PRO A 44 -15.19 19.69 1.94
N LEU A 45 -14.31 19.61 0.95
CA LEU A 45 -13.03 18.92 1.11
C LEU A 45 -12.09 19.73 2.04
N PRO A 46 -11.16 19.05 2.74
CA PRO A 46 -10.14 19.69 3.53
C PRO A 46 -9.35 20.73 2.75
N THR A 47 -9.03 21.84 3.41
CA THR A 47 -8.20 22.91 2.85
C THR A 47 -6.78 22.90 3.40
N ALA A 48 -6.55 22.17 4.48
CA ALA A 48 -5.26 22.04 5.12
C ALA A 48 -4.90 20.56 5.32
N LEU A 49 -3.62 20.20 5.13
CA LEU A 49 -3.15 18.83 5.33
C LEU A 49 -3.42 18.31 6.75
N SER A 50 -3.41 19.21 7.76
CA SER A 50 -3.68 18.87 9.15
C SER A 50 -5.07 18.29 9.41
N GLU A 51 -6.04 18.58 8.58
CA GLU A 51 -7.38 17.98 8.67
C GLU A 51 -7.37 16.46 8.32
N LEU A 52 -6.32 16.02 7.64
CA LEU A 52 -6.09 14.62 7.28
C LEU A 52 -5.16 13.88 8.24
N ASP A 53 -4.64 14.54 9.27
CA ASP A 53 -3.67 13.95 10.21
C ASP A 53 -4.18 12.66 10.86
N GLY A 54 -3.24 11.77 11.13
CA GLY A 54 -3.47 10.50 11.79
C GLY A 54 -3.54 9.31 10.83
N GLU A 55 -3.98 8.19 11.35
CA GLU A 55 -3.96 6.90 10.67
C GLU A 55 -5.24 6.65 9.89
N TRP A 56 -5.07 6.05 8.70
CA TRP A 56 -6.12 5.71 7.75
C TRP A 56 -5.92 4.28 7.24
N GLU A 57 -6.85 3.39 7.49
CA GLU A 57 -6.80 2.01 7.04
C GLU A 57 -7.51 1.85 5.69
N LEU A 58 -6.84 1.19 4.73
CA LEU A 58 -7.42 0.88 3.43
C LEU A 58 -8.48 -0.22 3.57
N VAL A 59 -9.73 0.11 3.28
CA VAL A 59 -10.86 -0.81 3.40
C VAL A 59 -11.40 -1.29 2.05
N PHE A 60 -11.13 -0.56 0.96
CA PHE A 60 -11.56 -0.98 -0.37
C PHE A 60 -10.72 -0.33 -1.48
N THR A 61 -10.58 -1.04 -2.59
CA THR A 61 -10.03 -0.54 -3.86
C THR A 61 -10.91 -0.97 -5.02
N SER A 62 -11.15 -0.09 -5.98
CA SER A 62 -11.93 -0.39 -7.18
C SER A 62 -11.13 -1.08 -8.29
N VAL A 63 -9.83 -1.27 -8.10
CA VAL A 63 -8.92 -1.81 -9.10
C VAL A 63 -8.23 -3.08 -8.60
N ALA A 64 -8.05 -4.04 -9.51
CA ALA A 64 -7.26 -5.23 -9.24
C ALA A 64 -5.84 -4.85 -8.76
N HIS A 65 -5.32 -5.63 -7.82
CA HIS A 65 -4.02 -5.36 -7.17
C HIS A 65 -3.94 -4.00 -6.44
N GLY A 66 -5.09 -3.41 -6.15
CA GLY A 66 -5.23 -2.06 -5.61
C GLY A 66 -4.56 -1.84 -4.26
N ILE A 67 -4.43 -2.89 -3.44
CA ILE A 67 -3.70 -2.84 -2.17
C ILE A 67 -2.26 -2.32 -2.37
N PHE A 68 -1.54 -2.83 -3.38
CA PHE A 68 -0.20 -2.34 -3.70
C PHE A 68 -0.26 -1.00 -4.43
N ARG A 69 -1.18 -0.87 -5.39
CA ARG A 69 -1.34 0.35 -6.20
C ARG A 69 -1.69 1.58 -5.38
N SER A 70 -2.28 1.42 -4.20
CA SER A 70 -2.56 2.52 -3.25
C SER A 70 -1.30 3.11 -2.60
N SER A 71 -0.14 2.44 -2.70
CA SER A 71 1.12 2.92 -2.15
C SER A 71 1.73 4.04 -3.00
N PRO A 72 2.28 5.10 -2.40
CA PRO A 72 2.99 6.15 -3.13
C PRO A 72 4.07 5.63 -4.08
N PHE A 73 4.77 4.55 -3.71
CA PHE A 73 5.79 3.96 -4.57
C PHE A 73 5.21 3.41 -5.89
N PHE A 74 4.09 2.68 -5.83
CA PHE A 74 3.45 2.13 -7.03
C PHE A 74 2.76 3.22 -7.85
N LEU A 75 2.17 4.22 -7.19
CA LEU A 75 1.63 5.40 -7.86
C LEU A 75 2.74 6.17 -8.62
N ALA A 76 3.94 6.31 -8.02
CA ALA A 76 5.07 6.95 -8.68
C ALA A 76 5.58 6.15 -9.89
N ILE A 77 5.55 4.82 -9.85
CA ILE A 77 5.85 3.97 -11.02
C ILE A 77 4.87 4.27 -12.16
N ARG A 78 3.58 4.32 -11.86
CA ARG A 78 2.54 4.63 -12.84
C ARG A 78 2.77 6.01 -13.47
N GLU A 79 2.99 7.02 -12.64
CA GLU A 79 3.22 8.39 -13.07
C GLU A 79 4.46 8.50 -13.95
N ALA A 80 5.55 7.77 -13.62
CA ALA A 80 6.76 7.74 -14.42
C ALA A 80 6.50 7.18 -15.83
N TYR A 81 5.79 6.06 -15.93
CA TYR A 81 5.43 5.48 -17.23
C TYR A 81 4.45 6.36 -18.03
N ALA A 82 3.49 6.99 -17.35
CA ALA A 82 2.55 7.91 -18.00
C ALA A 82 3.28 9.13 -18.59
N ARG A 83 4.24 9.69 -17.84
CA ARG A 83 5.08 10.81 -18.29
C ARG A 83 5.94 10.48 -19.51
N ASP A 84 6.42 9.24 -19.58
CA ASP A 84 7.18 8.76 -20.72
C ASP A 84 6.30 8.34 -21.92
N GLY A 85 4.96 8.49 -21.80
CA GLY A 85 4.01 8.13 -22.85
C GLY A 85 3.76 6.63 -22.98
N GLU A 86 4.10 5.84 -21.97
CA GLU A 86 4.05 4.38 -21.96
C GLU A 86 3.15 3.81 -20.83
N PRO A 87 1.89 4.29 -20.66
CA PRO A 87 1.03 3.86 -19.54
C PRO A 87 0.77 2.35 -19.50
N ASP A 88 0.75 1.69 -20.67
CA ASP A 88 0.55 0.24 -20.77
C ASP A 88 1.67 -0.56 -20.09
N LYS A 89 2.88 -0.01 -20.02
CA LYS A 89 3.99 -0.65 -19.29
C LYS A 89 3.77 -0.64 -17.79
N ALA A 90 3.11 0.37 -17.25
CA ALA A 90 2.72 0.38 -15.84
C ALA A 90 1.72 -0.75 -15.54
N GLU A 91 0.71 -0.92 -16.38
CA GLU A 91 -0.26 -2.01 -16.21
C GLU A 91 0.39 -3.39 -16.35
N LEU A 92 1.32 -3.56 -17.29
CA LEU A 92 2.09 -4.78 -17.42
C LEU A 92 2.94 -5.04 -16.16
N PHE A 93 3.60 -4.00 -15.63
CA PHE A 93 4.36 -4.10 -14.38
C PHE A 93 3.47 -4.55 -13.22
N PHE A 94 2.30 -3.94 -13.04
CA PHE A 94 1.36 -4.32 -11.99
C PHE A 94 0.87 -5.75 -12.14
N LYS A 95 0.56 -6.18 -13.36
CA LYS A 95 0.13 -7.55 -13.63
C LYS A 95 1.23 -8.57 -13.35
N LEU A 96 2.48 -8.27 -13.69
CA LEU A 96 3.61 -9.15 -13.37
C LEU A 96 3.84 -9.21 -11.85
N HIS A 97 3.75 -8.07 -11.15
CA HIS A 97 3.86 -8.03 -9.69
C HIS A 97 2.71 -8.79 -9.02
N GLU A 98 1.49 -8.68 -9.54
CA GLU A 98 0.34 -9.45 -9.08
C GLU A 98 0.58 -10.95 -9.24
N LEU A 99 1.01 -11.39 -10.40
CA LEU A 99 1.36 -12.80 -10.64
C LEU A 99 2.44 -13.29 -9.68
N GLN A 100 3.44 -12.48 -9.42
CA GLN A 100 4.54 -12.80 -8.50
C GLN A 100 4.07 -12.93 -7.06
N THR A 101 3.23 -12.01 -6.59
CA THR A 101 2.81 -11.92 -5.19
C THR A 101 1.59 -12.78 -4.87
N CYS A 102 0.63 -12.89 -5.78
CA CYS A 102 -0.66 -13.53 -5.53
C CYS A 102 -0.71 -14.99 -6.03
N SER A 103 -0.09 -15.30 -7.18
CA SER A 103 -0.19 -16.64 -7.79
C SER A 103 0.53 -17.74 -7.03
N TRP A 104 1.53 -17.39 -6.24
CA TRP A 104 2.34 -18.38 -5.52
C TRP A 104 1.81 -18.71 -4.13
N GLY A 105 0.71 -18.07 -3.70
CA GLY A 105 0.12 -18.30 -2.36
C GLY A 105 1.07 -17.94 -1.19
N ILE A 106 2.19 -17.31 -1.48
CA ILE A 106 3.24 -16.98 -0.50
C ILE A 106 2.97 -15.63 0.17
N SER A 107 2.28 -14.73 -0.53
CA SER A 107 2.00 -13.38 -0.05
C SER A 107 0.65 -13.33 0.66
N LYS A 108 0.68 -13.29 1.97
CA LYS A 108 -0.47 -12.89 2.78
C LYS A 108 -0.31 -11.40 3.08
N ILE A 109 -1.15 -10.57 2.44
CA ILE A 109 -1.20 -9.16 2.75
C ILE A 109 -2.18 -8.98 3.89
N GLY A 110 -1.66 -8.47 4.99
CA GLY A 110 -2.45 -8.14 6.16
C GLY A 110 -3.07 -6.74 6.04
N ARG A 111 -2.83 -5.93 7.05
CA ARG A 111 -3.30 -4.56 7.12
C ARG A 111 -2.55 -3.69 6.13
N VAL A 112 -3.28 -2.78 5.50
CA VAL A 112 -2.73 -1.70 4.68
C VAL A 112 -3.23 -0.39 5.26
N ALA A 113 -2.34 0.53 5.56
CA ALA A 113 -2.71 1.79 6.17
C ALA A 113 -1.79 2.92 5.70
N GLN A 114 -2.26 4.13 5.90
CA GLN A 114 -1.50 5.36 5.69
C GLN A 114 -1.57 6.21 6.96
N LEU A 115 -0.42 6.66 7.44
CA LEU A 115 -0.31 7.66 8.49
C LEU A 115 0.10 8.97 7.87
N ILE A 116 -0.68 10.03 8.09
CA ILE A 116 -0.35 11.39 7.70
C ILE A 116 0.09 12.16 8.95
N ASP A 117 1.25 12.80 8.86
CA ASP A 117 1.82 13.66 9.87
C ASP A 117 2.13 15.03 9.21
N SER A 118 1.17 15.94 9.27
CA SER A 118 1.28 17.27 8.66
C SER A 118 2.38 18.11 9.30
N SER A 119 2.68 17.88 10.59
CA SER A 119 3.73 18.61 11.31
C SER A 119 5.12 18.31 10.74
N LYS A 120 5.32 17.13 10.17
CA LYS A 120 6.54 16.70 9.48
C LYS A 120 6.44 16.82 7.97
N GLY A 121 5.22 16.99 7.42
CA GLY A 121 4.98 16.95 5.98
C GLY A 121 5.19 15.55 5.38
N TYR A 122 4.86 14.48 6.12
CA TYR A 122 5.07 13.10 5.69
C TYR A 122 3.79 12.29 5.68
N LEU A 123 3.70 11.40 4.69
CA LEU A 123 2.77 10.28 4.62
C LEU A 123 3.58 8.99 4.67
N TYR A 124 3.23 8.12 5.62
CA TYR A 124 3.81 6.78 5.78
C TYR A 124 2.78 5.75 5.32
N SER A 125 3.07 5.06 4.22
CA SER A 125 2.23 3.97 3.72
C SER A 125 2.74 2.64 4.26
N GLU A 126 1.90 1.91 4.97
CA GLU A 126 2.22 0.69 5.68
C GLU A 126 1.56 -0.53 5.04
N PHE A 127 2.33 -1.60 4.88
CA PHE A 127 1.87 -2.92 4.45
C PHE A 127 2.34 -4.00 5.42
N ASP A 128 1.40 -4.73 6.00
CA ASP A 128 1.74 -5.96 6.69
C ASP A 128 1.88 -7.08 5.66
N THR A 129 3.06 -7.64 5.56
CA THR A 129 3.36 -8.70 4.59
C THR A 129 4.50 -9.60 5.05
N ASN A 130 4.64 -10.75 4.43
CA ASN A 130 5.86 -11.53 4.53
C ASN A 130 6.98 -10.83 3.75
N LEU A 131 8.11 -10.53 4.38
CA LEU A 131 9.22 -9.81 3.75
C LEU A 131 9.75 -10.50 2.48
N LEU A 132 9.59 -11.81 2.35
CA LEU A 132 9.97 -12.54 1.13
C LEU A 132 9.05 -12.25 -0.07
N SER A 133 7.83 -11.81 0.15
CA SER A 133 6.95 -11.45 -0.96
C SER A 133 7.40 -10.19 -1.71
N LEU A 134 8.31 -9.43 -1.11
CA LEU A 134 8.92 -8.24 -1.74
C LEU A 134 10.18 -8.54 -2.54
N THR A 135 10.75 -9.74 -2.37
CA THR A 135 11.95 -10.13 -3.08
C THR A 135 11.59 -10.76 -4.42
N THR A 136 12.14 -10.23 -5.50
CA THR A 136 12.03 -10.78 -6.87
C THR A 136 12.85 -12.06 -7.07
N ILE A 137 13.16 -12.77 -6.01
CA ILE A 137 13.88 -14.05 -6.12
C ILE A 137 12.86 -15.08 -6.58
N PRO A 138 13.02 -15.72 -7.75
CA PRO A 138 12.23 -16.87 -8.10
C PRO A 138 12.47 -17.94 -7.05
N ALA A 139 11.58 -18.02 -6.07
CA ALA A 139 11.66 -19.03 -5.04
C ALA A 139 11.49 -20.39 -5.72
N CYS A 140 12.45 -21.25 -5.55
CA CYS A 140 12.28 -22.69 -5.72
C CYS A 140 10.96 -23.08 -5.05
N ASP A 141 10.14 -23.87 -5.73
CA ASP A 141 8.83 -24.32 -5.26
C ASP A 141 8.92 -24.83 -3.80
N THR A 142 8.64 -23.94 -2.86
CA THR A 142 8.85 -24.17 -1.41
C THR A 142 7.88 -25.21 -0.85
N ARG A 143 6.80 -25.56 -1.58
CA ARG A 143 5.87 -26.61 -1.16
C ARG A 143 6.51 -27.99 -1.12
N ASN A 144 7.47 -28.23 -2.02
CA ASN A 144 8.13 -29.54 -2.09
C ASN A 144 9.53 -29.59 -1.42
N CYS A 145 10.18 -28.44 -1.23
CA CYS A 145 11.53 -28.42 -0.71
C CYS A 145 11.64 -28.18 0.80
N CYS A 146 10.77 -27.37 1.43
CA CYS A 146 10.87 -27.07 2.87
C CYS A 146 9.57 -26.55 3.48
N PRO A 147 8.65 -27.41 3.95
CA PRO A 147 7.47 -26.95 4.72
C PRO A 147 7.84 -26.24 6.04
N ARG A 148 9.09 -26.32 6.48
CA ARG A 148 9.62 -25.59 7.64
C ARG A 148 10.03 -24.14 7.33
N LEU A 149 10.20 -23.76 6.06
CA LEU A 149 10.61 -22.41 5.69
C LEU A 149 9.43 -21.43 5.79
N GLU A 150 8.22 -21.86 5.49
CA GLU A 150 7.00 -21.06 5.64
C GLU A 150 6.76 -20.58 7.07
N ALA A 151 7.09 -21.42 8.05
CA ALA A 151 6.98 -21.09 9.48
C ALA A 151 8.13 -20.20 10.00
N ALA A 152 9.17 -19.97 9.20
CA ALA A 152 10.37 -19.23 9.58
C ALA A 152 10.44 -17.82 8.96
N LEU A 153 9.49 -17.48 8.09
CA LEU A 153 9.51 -16.19 7.40
C LEU A 153 9.02 -15.05 8.30
N PRO A 154 9.79 -13.96 8.42
CA PRO A 154 9.38 -12.85 9.24
C PRO A 154 8.18 -12.14 8.61
N VAL A 155 7.09 -12.09 9.36
CA VAL A 155 5.97 -11.19 9.05
C VAL A 155 6.36 -9.82 9.54
N GLY A 156 6.43 -8.87 8.63
CA GLY A 156 6.80 -7.51 8.93
C GLY A 156 5.85 -6.50 8.30
N CYS A 157 5.94 -5.29 8.78
CA CYS A 157 5.29 -4.14 8.19
C CYS A 157 6.33 -3.38 7.37
N VAL A 158 6.10 -3.26 6.08
CA VAL A 158 6.89 -2.39 5.19
C VAL A 158 6.30 -1.01 5.20
N ILE A 159 7.14 -0.01 5.36
CA ILE A 159 6.77 1.39 5.45
C ILE A 159 7.44 2.15 4.32
N THR A 160 6.64 2.76 3.46
CA THR A 160 7.11 3.73 2.46
C THR A 160 6.81 5.13 2.97
N ALA A 161 7.86 5.90 3.24
CA ALA A 161 7.77 7.28 3.66
C ALA A 161 7.82 8.19 2.43
N SER A 162 6.89 9.11 2.35
CA SER A 162 6.80 10.10 1.26
C SER A 162 6.55 11.47 1.85
N LYS A 163 7.22 12.48 1.32
CA LYS A 163 6.83 13.87 1.58
C LYS A 163 5.44 14.08 0.99
N VAL A 164 4.57 14.78 1.68
CA VAL A 164 3.20 14.99 1.24
C VAL A 164 2.80 16.45 1.39
N GLU A 165 2.05 16.94 0.43
CA GLU A 165 1.48 18.27 0.41
C GLU A 165 0.06 18.22 -0.15
N LEU A 166 -0.85 19.01 0.43
CA LEU A 166 -2.20 19.19 -0.11
C LEU A 166 -2.19 20.40 -1.03
N GLN A 167 -2.42 20.16 -2.33
CA GLN A 167 -2.48 21.17 -3.39
C GLN A 167 -3.89 21.23 -3.96
N GLY A 168 -4.74 22.10 -3.38
CA GLY A 168 -6.17 22.11 -3.67
C GLY A 168 -6.84 20.82 -3.21
N ASP A 169 -7.38 20.05 -4.15
CA ASP A 169 -7.98 18.74 -3.90
C ASP A 169 -7.01 17.56 -4.12
N ARG A 170 -5.73 17.82 -4.41
CA ARG A 170 -4.73 16.78 -4.70
C ARG A 170 -3.72 16.62 -3.58
N LEU A 171 -3.49 15.37 -3.18
CA LEU A 171 -2.38 14.98 -2.33
C LEU A 171 -1.18 14.69 -3.23
N ALA A 172 -0.25 15.64 -3.33
CA ALA A 172 1.01 15.48 -4.02
C ALA A 172 2.03 14.80 -3.10
N MET A 173 2.73 13.78 -3.61
CA MET A 173 3.67 12.97 -2.84
C MET A 173 4.99 12.79 -3.56
N GLU A 174 6.10 12.82 -2.82
CA GLU A 174 7.43 12.44 -3.29
C GLU A 174 7.97 11.32 -2.40
N VAL A 175 8.21 10.14 -2.97
CA VAL A 175 8.76 9.00 -2.24
C VAL A 175 10.19 9.30 -1.81
N ASP A 176 10.47 9.16 -0.52
CA ASP A 176 11.77 9.42 0.07
C ASP A 176 12.52 8.12 0.39
N TYR A 177 12.02 7.34 1.35
CA TYR A 177 12.66 6.09 1.74
C TYR A 177 11.64 4.98 2.02
N THR A 178 12.13 3.74 2.04
CA THR A 178 11.40 2.58 2.50
C THR A 178 12.15 1.95 3.69
N THR A 179 11.40 1.55 4.69
CA THR A 179 11.89 0.86 5.88
C THR A 179 10.92 -0.25 6.28
N SER A 180 11.23 -0.97 7.32
CA SER A 180 10.35 -2.01 7.85
C SER A 180 10.36 -2.04 9.37
N ARG A 181 9.28 -2.58 9.94
CA ARG A 181 9.17 -2.85 11.38
C ARG A 181 8.51 -4.21 11.65
N PRO A 182 8.75 -4.83 12.81
CA PRO A 182 7.99 -6.01 13.19
C PRO A 182 6.52 -5.66 13.40
N VAL A 183 5.61 -6.57 13.04
CA VAL A 183 4.18 -6.40 13.35
C VAL A 183 3.94 -6.77 14.81
N PRO A 184 3.37 -5.89 15.64
CA PRO A 184 3.05 -6.19 17.02
C PRO A 184 2.17 -7.45 17.14
N GLY A 185 2.54 -8.38 18.00
CA GLY A 185 1.78 -9.63 18.23
C GLY A 185 2.03 -10.74 17.22
N LEU A 186 2.72 -10.48 16.12
CA LEU A 186 3.15 -11.48 15.14
C LEU A 186 4.67 -11.67 15.20
N SER A 187 5.16 -12.30 16.26
CA SER A 187 6.58 -12.65 16.39
C SER A 187 6.93 -13.80 15.45
N GLY A 188 7.09 -13.51 14.16
CA GLY A 188 7.35 -14.49 13.12
C GLY A 188 8.82 -14.88 12.96
N LEU A 189 9.77 -14.20 13.60
CA LEU A 189 11.13 -14.69 13.69
C LEU A 189 11.25 -15.55 14.95
N ARG A 190 11.15 -16.87 14.81
CA ARG A 190 11.85 -17.74 15.77
C ARG A 190 13.32 -17.32 15.67
N PRO A 191 13.93 -16.84 16.76
CA PRO A 191 15.33 -16.47 16.70
C PRO A 191 16.10 -17.68 16.19
N LEU A 192 16.89 -17.48 15.14
CA LEU A 192 17.92 -18.46 14.80
C LEU A 192 18.68 -18.78 16.09
N PRO A 193 18.95 -20.04 16.37
CA PRO A 193 19.65 -20.41 17.59
C PRO A 193 21.00 -19.65 17.64
N GLY A 194 21.15 -18.82 18.70
CA GLY A 194 22.30 -17.94 18.90
C GLY A 194 21.94 -16.46 18.78
N GLY A 195 22.59 -15.59 19.57
CA GLY A 195 22.36 -14.14 19.62
C GLY A 195 22.50 -13.39 18.30
N ALA A 196 23.17 -14.00 17.31
CA ALA A 196 23.35 -13.43 15.98
C ALA A 196 22.02 -13.21 15.22
N GLY A 197 21.05 -14.13 15.38
CA GLY A 197 19.77 -14.01 14.68
C GLY A 197 18.93 -12.81 15.15
N LYS A 198 18.98 -12.49 16.44
CA LYS A 198 18.32 -11.32 16.99
C LYS A 198 18.94 -10.03 16.45
N TRP A 199 20.26 -9.95 16.44
CA TRP A 199 21.00 -8.80 15.92
C TRP A 199 20.72 -8.56 14.43
N ILE A 200 20.73 -9.62 13.60
CA ILE A 200 20.41 -9.52 12.15
C ILE A 200 18.98 -9.01 11.95
N ALA A 201 18.02 -9.53 12.71
CA ALA A 201 16.64 -9.09 12.65
C ALA A 201 16.51 -7.61 13.01
N GLU A 202 17.17 -7.15 14.08
CA GLU A 202 17.15 -5.72 14.47
C GLU A 202 17.77 -4.82 13.39
N GLN A 203 18.79 -5.27 12.68
CA GLN A 203 19.37 -4.51 11.58
C GLN A 203 18.41 -4.42 10.38
N ILE A 204 17.74 -5.50 10.03
CA ILE A 204 16.75 -5.53 8.94
C ILE A 204 15.59 -4.58 9.26
N TRP A 205 15.07 -4.60 10.49
CA TRP A 205 13.94 -3.77 10.89
C TRP A 205 14.26 -2.27 10.96
N ASN A 206 15.53 -1.90 11.08
CA ASN A 206 15.95 -0.51 11.15
C ASN A 206 16.59 0.01 9.85
N LEU A 207 16.71 -0.85 8.84
CA LEU A 207 17.31 -0.47 7.57
C LEU A 207 16.40 0.52 6.85
N ARG A 208 16.93 1.70 6.55
CA ARG A 208 16.30 2.68 5.66
C ARG A 208 16.93 2.60 4.29
N VAL A 209 16.13 2.22 3.30
CA VAL A 209 16.54 2.22 1.91
C VAL A 209 16.11 3.56 1.29
N PRO A 210 17.04 4.43 0.90
CA PRO A 210 16.72 5.73 0.31
C PRO A 210 16.22 5.57 -1.13
N VAL A 211 15.01 5.03 -1.27
CA VAL A 211 14.40 4.70 -2.57
C VAL A 211 14.33 5.91 -3.48
N GLY A 212 14.02 7.09 -2.94
CA GLY A 212 13.97 8.32 -3.71
C GLY A 212 15.33 8.70 -4.31
N ALA A 213 16.42 8.51 -3.56
CA ALA A 213 17.77 8.77 -4.06
C ALA A 213 18.20 7.73 -5.10
N VAL A 214 17.93 6.44 -4.84
CA VAL A 214 18.22 5.34 -5.79
C VAL A 214 17.44 5.55 -7.09
N TRP A 215 16.18 5.93 -7.00
CA TRP A 215 15.33 6.23 -8.16
C TRP A 215 15.91 7.29 -9.08
N LYS A 216 16.43 8.39 -8.51
CA LYS A 216 17.07 9.48 -9.27
C LYS A 216 18.35 9.04 -10.01
N LEU A 217 19.03 8.01 -9.51
CA LEU A 217 20.24 7.46 -10.12
C LEU A 217 19.96 6.50 -11.28
N LEU A 218 18.74 6.05 -11.45
CA LEU A 218 18.37 5.14 -12.53
C LEU A 218 18.43 5.88 -13.89
N PRO A 219 19.15 5.36 -14.89
CA PRO A 219 19.43 6.08 -16.14
C PRO A 219 18.18 6.55 -16.89
N TRP A 220 17.10 5.76 -16.83
CA TRP A 220 15.83 6.07 -17.50
C TRP A 220 15.03 7.19 -16.82
N ASN A 221 15.29 7.47 -15.54
CA ASN A 221 14.57 8.50 -14.80
C ASN A 221 15.12 9.92 -14.99
N LYS A 222 16.25 10.08 -15.69
CA LYS A 222 16.84 11.40 -15.99
C LYS A 222 17.01 12.29 -14.75
N GLY A 223 17.25 11.69 -13.58
CA GLY A 223 17.40 12.42 -12.31
C GLY A 223 16.09 12.90 -11.67
N LEU A 224 14.94 12.54 -12.21
CA LEU A 224 13.64 12.93 -11.67
C LEU A 224 13.32 12.18 -10.38
N ALA A 225 12.61 12.85 -9.47
CA ALA A 225 12.13 12.25 -8.23
C ALA A 225 10.93 11.32 -8.50
N PRO A 226 10.72 10.28 -7.65
CA PRO A 226 9.54 9.44 -7.68
C PRO A 226 8.34 10.20 -7.09
N THR A 227 7.69 11.00 -7.92
CA THR A 227 6.51 11.79 -7.54
C THR A 227 5.23 11.13 -8.01
N CYS A 228 4.16 11.32 -7.26
CA CYS A 228 2.82 10.94 -7.64
C CYS A 228 1.79 11.88 -6.98
N ALA A 229 0.57 11.85 -7.47
CA ALA A 229 -0.52 12.57 -6.87
C ALA A 229 -1.81 11.74 -6.92
N VAL A 230 -2.68 11.93 -5.93
CA VAL A 230 -4.04 11.40 -5.93
C VAL A 230 -5.02 12.53 -5.63
N LYS A 231 -6.19 12.48 -6.23
CA LYS A 231 -7.25 13.45 -5.99
C LYS A 231 -8.10 13.01 -4.79
N LEU A 232 -8.28 13.87 -3.83
CA LEU A 232 -9.23 13.67 -2.74
C LEU A 232 -10.63 13.98 -3.26
N VAL A 233 -11.53 12.99 -3.28
CA VAL A 233 -12.88 13.14 -3.83
C VAL A 233 -13.97 13.05 -2.78
N TYR A 234 -13.66 12.58 -1.58
CA TYR A 234 -14.56 12.54 -0.44
C TYR A 234 -13.78 12.59 0.88
N HIS A 235 -14.33 13.31 1.87
CA HIS A 235 -13.82 13.31 3.25
C HIS A 235 -14.92 13.77 4.22
N ASP A 236 -15.15 12.98 5.29
CA ASP A 236 -16.13 13.31 6.35
C ASP A 236 -15.56 13.26 7.77
N GLY A 237 -14.24 13.11 7.90
CA GLY A 237 -13.52 12.94 9.16
C GLY A 237 -13.22 11.48 9.51
N ASP A 238 -14.12 10.55 9.22
CA ASP A 238 -13.97 9.10 9.49
C ASP A 238 -13.61 8.30 8.24
N MET A 239 -14.05 8.74 7.08
CA MET A 239 -13.77 8.14 5.78
C MET A 239 -13.14 9.17 4.85
N ARG A 240 -12.20 8.72 4.03
CA ARG A 240 -11.70 9.46 2.87
C ARG A 240 -11.64 8.57 1.65
N ILE A 241 -11.95 9.14 0.49
CA ILE A 241 -11.80 8.48 -0.80
C ILE A 241 -10.85 9.30 -1.64
N VAL A 242 -9.85 8.63 -2.19
CA VAL A 242 -8.92 9.24 -3.15
C VAL A 242 -9.03 8.53 -4.49
N GLU A 243 -8.86 9.29 -5.56
CA GLU A 243 -8.89 8.84 -6.94
C GLU A 243 -7.52 9.05 -7.57
N GLU A 244 -6.99 8.02 -8.22
CA GLU A 244 -5.81 8.15 -9.07
C GLU A 244 -6.19 8.65 -10.46
N ASP A 245 -5.25 9.17 -11.24
CA ASP A 245 -5.50 9.75 -12.56
C ASP A 245 -6.09 8.75 -13.59
N GLY A 246 -6.08 7.45 -13.29
CA GLY A 246 -6.78 6.43 -14.08
C GLY A 246 -8.21 6.16 -13.65
N GLY A 247 -8.75 6.92 -12.70
CA GLY A 247 -10.11 6.75 -12.19
C GLY A 247 -10.28 5.64 -11.16
N SER A 248 -9.20 5.00 -10.71
CA SER A 248 -9.30 3.98 -9.65
C SER A 248 -9.48 4.65 -8.29
N LEU A 249 -10.40 4.12 -7.49
CA LEU A 249 -10.73 4.63 -6.17
C LEU A 249 -10.05 3.80 -5.07
N PHE A 250 -9.54 4.50 -4.07
CA PHE A 250 -9.03 3.91 -2.83
C PHE A 250 -9.79 4.49 -1.65
N VAL A 251 -10.47 3.62 -0.92
CA VAL A 251 -11.32 3.99 0.23
C VAL A 251 -10.58 3.69 1.52
N TYR A 252 -10.41 4.72 2.34
CA TYR A 252 -9.76 4.62 3.64
C TYR A 252 -10.73 5.01 4.75
N MET A 253 -10.57 4.40 5.91
CA MET A 253 -11.30 4.74 7.13
C MET A 253 -10.36 4.93 8.32
N ARG A 254 -10.80 5.70 9.29
CA ARG A 254 -10.13 5.74 10.60
C ARG A 254 -10.16 4.35 11.23
N PRO A 255 -9.02 3.83 11.69
CA PRO A 255 -8.98 2.51 12.31
C PRO A 255 -9.66 2.53 13.68
N VAL A 256 -10.37 1.45 14.02
CA VAL A 256 -10.95 1.24 15.36
C VAL A 256 -9.86 1.15 16.43
N ALA A 257 -8.71 0.58 16.07
CA ALA A 257 -7.55 0.44 16.94
C ALA A 257 -6.29 0.93 16.20
N PRO A 258 -5.97 2.22 16.32
CA PRO A 258 -4.77 2.78 15.69
C PRO A 258 -3.50 2.15 16.26
N ARG A 259 -2.48 2.02 15.43
CA ARG A 259 -1.16 1.52 15.87
C ARG A 259 -0.34 2.65 16.49
N PRO A 260 0.50 2.35 17.48
CA PRO A 260 1.45 3.33 18.01
C PRO A 260 2.37 3.86 16.92
N ILE A 261 2.59 5.17 16.91
CA ILE A 261 3.48 5.90 16.00
C ILE A 261 4.89 6.03 16.62
N ASP A 262 5.19 5.20 17.56
CA ASP A 262 6.47 5.15 18.24
C ASP A 262 7.46 4.25 17.49
N GLY A 263 8.60 4.80 17.15
CA GLY A 263 9.67 4.04 16.53
C GLY A 263 10.61 4.89 15.69
N PRO A 264 11.83 4.40 15.44
CA PRO A 264 12.80 5.09 14.60
C PRO A 264 12.36 5.24 13.14
N GLN A 265 11.35 4.49 12.71
CA GLN A 265 10.82 4.49 11.35
C GLN A 265 10.14 5.80 10.96
N PHE A 266 9.62 6.53 11.96
CA PHE A 266 8.87 7.79 11.80
C PHE A 266 9.67 9.04 12.17
N LYS A 267 10.98 8.89 12.35
CA LYS A 267 11.88 10.01 12.74
C LYS A 267 12.56 10.63 11.55
#